data_022691256452d0a7c50531f019f9670a
#
_entry.id   022691256452d0a7c50531f019f9670a
#
_cell.length_a   1.000
_cell.length_b   1.000
_cell.length_c   1.000
_cell.angle_alpha   90.00
_cell.angle_beta   90.00
_cell.angle_gamma   90.00
#
_symmetry.space_group_name_H-M   'P 1'
#
loop_
_entity.id
_entity.type
_entity.pdbx_description
1 polymer ?
#
loop_
_entity_poly.entity_id
_entity_poly.type
_entity_poly.pdbx_seq_one_letter_code
_entity_poly.pdbx_strand_id
1 'polypeptide(L)'
;MRQFWRHARWVVLGVVVALVAGGALYTQLREPIASFGSPDTGAPHPVVDGNRIIDDRSGREFVPRGVNWSSFEYACAQGWGYSALDNIVASDPYATEAKMIAKWGANTVRVPLNQDCWLGTRGAPVSDQYEERTVDGYRAEVSKFVSALNDEGLVVILDLHSRKRIGQPEFGNLAMPDSESIAFWKSVAQEYAGNPSVMFDAFNEPYSRYNASGTHYLFDLTWQCWRDGGCQAPTEDDRTATLGRVTYPVQGMAAVVSAIRGAGAEQPVLLGGLDYANDLSHWVEFAPDDDQLVAAVHSYDFKACADATCWNDVLGTLADSVPVVTTELGAQHPEDGYVESYLDWADDHNIGVLFWVWADHPSDPMALVADERGHPTAYGLVARAWLTGHSDG
;
A
#
# COMPACT_ATOMS: atom_id res chain seq x y z
N MET A 1 -68.40 16.27 -4.55
CA MET A 1 -67.03 16.70 -4.25
C MET A 1 -66.49 16.27 -2.87
N ARG A 2 -67.22 15.54 -2.01
CA ARG A 2 -66.71 15.13 -0.66
C ARG A 2 -66.25 13.68 -0.59
N GLN A 3 -66.41 12.87 -1.62
CA GLN A 3 -65.99 11.46 -1.64
C GLN A 3 -64.61 11.22 -2.23
N PHE A 4 -64.08 12.17 -3.01
CA PHE A 4 -62.74 12.01 -3.65
C PHE A 4 -61.55 12.17 -2.68
N TRP A 5 -61.74 12.87 -1.53
CA TRP A 5 -60.65 13.16 -0.58
C TRP A 5 -60.40 12.03 0.44
N ARG A 6 -61.31 11.07 0.58
CA ARG A 6 -61.12 9.95 1.53
C ARG A 6 -60.20 8.86 0.98
N HIS A 7 -60.13 8.68 -0.32
CA HIS A 7 -59.29 7.63 -0.96
C HIS A 7 -57.83 8.10 -1.13
N ALA A 8 -57.59 9.39 -1.32
CA ALA A 8 -56.24 9.92 -1.45
C ALA A 8 -55.43 9.82 -0.15
N ARG A 9 -56.09 9.91 1.02
CA ARG A 9 -55.39 9.80 2.32
C ARG A 9 -54.90 8.36 2.61
N TRP A 10 -55.59 7.33 2.16
CA TRP A 10 -55.16 5.94 2.39
C TRP A 10 -54.09 5.49 1.42
N VAL A 11 -54.05 6.03 0.23
CA VAL A 11 -53.01 5.71 -0.75
C VAL A 11 -51.68 6.36 -0.31
N VAL A 12 -51.69 7.58 0.23
CA VAL A 12 -50.47 8.23 0.73
C VAL A 12 -49.94 7.53 2.00
N LEU A 13 -50.81 7.05 2.91
CA LEU A 13 -50.34 6.28 4.06
C LEU A 13 -49.80 4.92 3.67
N GLY A 14 -50.41 4.24 2.71
CA GLY A 14 -49.94 2.92 2.22
C GLY A 14 -48.57 3.01 1.55
N VAL A 15 -48.31 4.06 0.79
CA VAL A 15 -46.99 4.26 0.10
C VAL A 15 -45.91 4.65 1.11
N VAL A 16 -46.23 5.47 2.12
CA VAL A 16 -45.24 5.84 3.15
C VAL A 16 -44.90 4.65 4.04
N VAL A 17 -45.86 3.80 4.41
CA VAL A 17 -45.59 2.59 5.19
C VAL A 17 -44.83 1.55 4.37
N ALA A 18 -45.09 1.43 3.05
CA ALA A 18 -44.33 0.51 2.19
C ALA A 18 -42.87 0.99 1.98
N LEU A 19 -42.63 2.31 1.88
CA LEU A 19 -41.27 2.88 1.75
C LEU A 19 -40.47 2.75 3.06
N VAL A 20 -41.12 2.91 4.23
CA VAL A 20 -40.45 2.74 5.51
C VAL A 20 -40.19 1.27 5.82
N ALA A 21 -41.11 0.37 5.49
CA ALA A 21 -40.91 -1.06 5.60
C ALA A 21 -39.87 -1.61 4.61
N GLY A 22 -39.86 -1.09 3.37
CA GLY A 22 -38.85 -1.43 2.36
C GLY A 22 -37.47 -0.94 2.72
N GLY A 23 -37.35 0.26 3.29
CA GLY A 23 -36.11 0.82 3.81
C GLY A 23 -35.59 0.05 5.02
N ALA A 24 -36.45 -0.35 5.94
CA ALA A 24 -36.08 -1.16 7.12
C ALA A 24 -35.70 -2.61 6.73
N LEU A 25 -36.35 -3.22 5.73
CA LEU A 25 -35.95 -4.53 5.21
C LEU A 25 -34.62 -4.45 4.41
N TYR A 26 -34.37 -3.37 3.69
CA TYR A 26 -33.11 -3.21 2.96
C TYR A 26 -31.91 -2.99 3.89
N THR A 27 -32.11 -2.37 5.04
CA THR A 27 -31.09 -2.24 6.09
C THR A 27 -30.89 -3.50 6.93
N GLN A 28 -31.89 -4.40 7.01
CA GLN A 28 -31.76 -5.66 7.74
C GLN A 28 -31.20 -6.82 6.90
N LEU A 29 -31.13 -6.68 5.57
CA LEU A 29 -30.59 -7.71 4.68
C LEU A 29 -29.11 -7.45 4.28
N ARG A 30 -28.51 -6.35 4.72
CA ARG A 30 -27.05 -6.27 4.82
C ARG A 30 -26.68 -6.93 6.14
N GLU A 31 -26.42 -8.23 6.12
CA GLU A 31 -25.52 -8.80 7.12
C GLU A 31 -24.27 -7.88 7.12
N PRO A 32 -23.82 -7.37 8.26
CA PRO A 32 -22.50 -6.76 8.30
C PRO A 32 -21.59 -7.84 7.74
N ILE A 33 -20.83 -7.51 6.69
CA ILE A 33 -19.66 -8.29 6.29
C ILE A 33 -18.95 -8.50 7.61
N ALA A 34 -18.88 -9.75 8.06
CA ALA A 34 -18.25 -10.07 9.31
C ALA A 34 -16.90 -9.36 9.27
N SER A 35 -16.72 -8.37 10.14
CA SER A 35 -15.40 -7.83 10.36
C SER A 35 -14.57 -9.06 10.66
N PHE A 36 -13.67 -9.42 9.77
CA PHE A 36 -12.68 -10.42 10.03
C PHE A 36 -11.79 -9.84 11.13
N GLY A 37 -12.29 -9.87 12.37
CA GLY A 37 -11.45 -9.76 13.53
C GLY A 37 -10.50 -10.93 13.38
N SER A 38 -9.26 -10.65 13.01
CA SER A 38 -8.22 -11.67 12.99
C SER A 38 -8.26 -12.35 14.33
N PRO A 39 -8.33 -13.70 14.40
CA PRO A 39 -7.99 -14.39 15.63
C PRO A 39 -6.62 -13.86 16.05
N ASP A 40 -6.34 -13.85 17.34
CA ASP A 40 -5.00 -13.50 17.86
C ASP A 40 -3.97 -14.44 17.24
N THR A 41 -3.42 -14.01 16.10
CA THR A 41 -2.53 -14.81 15.23
C THR A 41 -1.11 -14.87 15.78
N GLY A 42 -0.81 -14.11 16.84
CA GLY A 42 0.54 -13.97 17.33
C GLY A 42 1.37 -12.91 16.61
N ALA A 43 0.90 -12.35 15.49
CA ALA A 43 1.58 -11.26 14.80
C ALA A 43 1.63 -9.99 15.69
N PRO A 44 2.70 -9.19 15.65
CA PRO A 44 2.81 -7.94 16.41
C PRO A 44 1.68 -6.96 16.08
N HIS A 45 1.38 -6.07 17.05
CA HIS A 45 0.43 -4.96 16.90
C HIS A 45 1.20 -3.64 16.87
N PRO A 46 1.66 -3.17 15.71
CA PRO A 46 2.48 -1.95 15.61
C PRO A 46 1.69 -0.71 16.02
N VAL A 47 2.29 0.10 16.87
CA VAL A 47 1.84 1.46 17.20
C VAL A 47 3.06 2.38 17.28
N VAL A 48 2.87 3.67 16.97
CA VAL A 48 3.93 4.67 17.08
C VAL A 48 4.05 5.15 18.52
N ASP A 49 5.28 5.14 19.07
CA ASP A 49 5.66 5.70 20.36
C ASP A 49 6.87 6.62 20.20
N GLY A 50 6.62 7.91 20.04
CA GLY A 50 7.66 8.90 19.75
C GLY A 50 8.29 8.67 18.37
N ASN A 51 9.59 8.40 18.34
CA ASN A 51 10.33 8.13 17.11
C ASN A 51 10.51 6.62 16.81
N ARG A 52 9.72 5.76 17.46
CA ARG A 52 9.79 4.29 17.31
C ARG A 52 8.43 3.70 16.99
N ILE A 53 8.46 2.51 16.42
CA ILE A 53 7.30 1.64 16.39
C ILE A 53 7.48 0.59 17.49
N ILE A 54 6.44 0.35 18.25
CA ILE A 54 6.41 -0.70 19.29
C ILE A 54 5.30 -1.69 18.99
N ASP A 55 5.44 -2.91 19.47
CA ASP A 55 4.33 -3.86 19.54
C ASP A 55 3.52 -3.57 20.81
N ASP A 56 2.31 -3.08 20.67
CA ASP A 56 1.41 -2.71 21.78
C ASP A 56 1.14 -3.87 22.76
N ARG A 57 1.19 -5.11 22.30
CA ARG A 57 0.98 -6.31 23.14
C ARG A 57 2.13 -6.57 24.09
N SER A 58 3.35 -6.38 23.64
CA SER A 58 4.55 -6.72 24.41
C SER A 58 5.26 -5.49 24.97
N GLY A 59 4.97 -4.30 24.46
CA GLY A 59 5.69 -3.04 24.75
C GLY A 59 7.12 -3.05 24.23
N ARG A 60 7.51 -4.03 23.41
CA ARG A 60 8.85 -4.13 22.81
C ARG A 60 8.90 -3.33 21.53
N GLU A 61 10.06 -2.80 21.22
CA GLU A 61 10.31 -2.17 19.94
C GLU A 61 10.09 -3.15 18.78
N PHE A 62 9.42 -2.68 17.75
CA PHE A 62 9.15 -3.41 16.53
C PHE A 62 9.78 -2.68 15.34
N VAL A 63 10.81 -3.27 14.76
CA VAL A 63 11.47 -2.74 13.56
C VAL A 63 11.00 -3.56 12.37
N PRO A 64 10.24 -2.98 11.41
CA PRO A 64 9.78 -3.70 10.22
C PRO A 64 10.95 -4.21 9.38
N ARG A 65 11.05 -5.51 9.16
CA ARG A 65 12.08 -6.16 8.35
C ARG A 65 11.43 -7.19 7.45
N GLY A 66 11.61 -7.07 6.14
CA GLY A 66 10.91 -7.99 5.26
C GLY A 66 11.02 -7.69 3.78
N VAL A 67 9.92 -7.92 3.07
CA VAL A 67 9.89 -7.86 1.62
C VAL A 67 8.64 -7.17 1.10
N ASN A 68 8.71 -6.67 -0.14
CA ASN A 68 7.54 -6.31 -0.93
C ASN A 68 7.08 -7.54 -1.71
N TRP A 69 5.78 -7.86 -1.65
CA TRP A 69 5.18 -8.94 -2.41
C TRP A 69 4.38 -8.35 -3.58
N SER A 70 4.97 -8.32 -4.76
CA SER A 70 4.42 -7.68 -5.96
C SER A 70 3.53 -8.66 -6.73
N SER A 71 2.26 -8.35 -6.86
CA SER A 71 1.28 -9.06 -7.69
C SER A 71 -0.06 -8.32 -7.79
N PHE A 72 -0.71 -7.99 -6.67
CA PHE A 72 -2.05 -7.41 -6.68
C PHE A 72 -2.13 -6.05 -7.36
N GLU A 73 -1.03 -5.30 -7.41
CA GLU A 73 -0.97 -3.96 -8.01
C GLU A 73 -1.10 -3.98 -9.53
N TYR A 74 -0.69 -5.07 -10.19
CA TYR A 74 -0.71 -5.17 -11.66
C TYR A 74 -1.53 -6.33 -12.20
N ALA A 75 -1.51 -7.49 -11.55
CA ALA A 75 -2.09 -8.73 -12.07
C ALA A 75 -3.59 -8.59 -12.37
N CYS A 76 -4.34 -7.92 -11.52
CA CYS A 76 -5.76 -7.67 -11.70
C CYS A 76 -6.09 -6.78 -12.90
N ALA A 77 -5.20 -5.85 -13.25
CA ALA A 77 -5.35 -4.96 -14.40
C ALA A 77 -4.85 -5.58 -15.71
N GLN A 78 -3.91 -6.50 -15.63
CA GLN A 78 -3.31 -7.19 -16.78
C GLN A 78 -3.93 -8.55 -17.08
N GLY A 79 -4.68 -9.13 -16.14
CA GLY A 79 -5.38 -10.40 -16.31
C GLY A 79 -4.55 -11.63 -15.97
N TRP A 80 -3.54 -11.49 -15.11
CA TRP A 80 -2.70 -12.60 -14.63
C TRP A 80 -3.23 -13.15 -13.30
N GLY A 81 -2.62 -14.23 -12.83
CA GLY A 81 -2.93 -14.78 -11.51
C GLY A 81 -2.32 -13.99 -10.36
N TYR A 82 -2.95 -14.09 -9.21
CA TYR A 82 -2.47 -13.43 -8.00
C TYR A 82 -1.45 -14.30 -7.27
N SER A 83 -0.22 -14.31 -7.75
CA SER A 83 0.93 -14.94 -7.09
C SER A 83 2.19 -14.17 -7.47
N ALA A 84 3.10 -13.95 -6.54
CA ALA A 84 4.38 -13.33 -6.84
C ALA A 84 5.38 -14.32 -7.46
N LEU A 85 5.14 -15.61 -7.27
CA LEU A 85 5.98 -16.68 -7.82
C LEU A 85 5.26 -17.40 -8.96
N ASP A 86 5.94 -17.52 -10.10
CA ASP A 86 5.44 -18.28 -11.23
C ASP A 86 5.39 -19.78 -10.91
N ASN A 87 4.35 -20.44 -11.41
CA ASN A 87 4.21 -21.91 -11.35
C ASN A 87 4.22 -22.55 -9.95
N ILE A 88 3.89 -21.79 -8.90
CA ILE A 88 3.75 -22.37 -7.57
C ILE A 88 2.69 -23.47 -7.55
N VAL A 89 3.07 -24.68 -7.22
CA VAL A 89 2.19 -25.86 -7.16
C VAL A 89 1.87 -26.13 -5.70
N ALA A 90 0.82 -25.53 -5.20
CA ALA A 90 0.36 -25.72 -3.83
C ALA A 90 -1.17 -25.70 -3.77
N SER A 91 -1.74 -26.38 -2.78
CA SER A 91 -3.18 -26.32 -2.50
C SER A 91 -3.62 -24.95 -1.94
N ASP A 92 -2.68 -24.25 -1.33
CA ASP A 92 -2.81 -22.88 -0.84
C ASP A 92 -1.50 -22.13 -1.16
N PRO A 93 -1.47 -21.38 -2.27
CA PRO A 93 -0.29 -20.61 -2.68
C PRO A 93 0.08 -19.55 -1.64
N TYR A 94 -0.89 -18.83 -1.09
CA TYR A 94 -0.66 -17.75 -0.13
C TYR A 94 -0.03 -18.23 1.18
N ALA A 95 -0.58 -19.29 1.77
CA ALA A 95 0.02 -19.89 2.97
C ALA A 95 1.42 -20.45 2.69
N THR A 96 1.67 -20.92 1.46
CA THR A 96 2.99 -21.41 1.06
C THR A 96 3.99 -20.28 0.96
N GLU A 97 3.65 -19.18 0.28
CA GLU A 97 4.52 -18.00 0.16
C GLU A 97 4.76 -17.32 1.51
N ALA A 98 3.70 -17.15 2.34
CA ALA A 98 3.84 -16.61 3.69
C ALA A 98 4.86 -17.40 4.53
N LYS A 99 4.81 -18.74 4.49
CA LYS A 99 5.79 -19.61 5.15
C LYS A 99 7.19 -19.47 4.60
N MET A 100 7.35 -19.30 3.29
CA MET A 100 8.66 -19.07 2.68
C MET A 100 9.27 -17.76 3.15
N ILE A 101 8.48 -16.68 3.16
CA ILE A 101 8.90 -15.35 3.61
C ILE A 101 9.26 -15.37 5.09
N ALA A 102 8.43 -15.97 5.95
CA ALA A 102 8.70 -16.10 7.37
C ALA A 102 10.00 -16.90 7.63
N LYS A 103 10.27 -17.96 6.84
CA LYS A 103 11.52 -18.73 6.94
C LYS A 103 12.78 -17.95 6.57
N TRP A 104 12.65 -16.86 5.83
CA TRP A 104 13.76 -15.96 5.58
C TRP A 104 14.06 -15.03 6.76
N GLY A 105 13.25 -15.08 7.84
CA GLY A 105 13.40 -14.24 9.02
C GLY A 105 12.67 -12.91 8.92
N ALA A 106 11.82 -12.71 7.91
CA ALA A 106 10.99 -11.52 7.82
C ALA A 106 9.98 -11.47 8.97
N ASN A 107 9.63 -10.26 9.41
CA ASN A 107 8.53 -9.97 10.33
C ASN A 107 7.44 -9.10 9.71
N THR A 108 7.66 -8.59 8.49
CA THR A 108 6.75 -7.67 7.79
C THR A 108 6.72 -7.97 6.29
N VAL A 109 5.54 -7.85 5.68
CA VAL A 109 5.36 -7.89 4.22
C VAL A 109 4.57 -6.68 3.77
N ARG A 110 5.12 -5.91 2.82
CA ARG A 110 4.39 -4.86 2.13
C ARG A 110 3.68 -5.46 0.92
N VAL A 111 2.38 -5.19 0.82
CA VAL A 111 1.49 -5.74 -0.19
C VAL A 111 0.93 -4.60 -1.04
N PRO A 112 1.52 -4.35 -2.23
CA PRO A 112 1.04 -3.38 -3.19
C PRO A 112 -0.35 -3.71 -3.71
N LEU A 113 -1.26 -2.72 -3.73
CA LEU A 113 -2.65 -2.85 -4.20
C LEU A 113 -2.93 -1.95 -5.39
N ASN A 114 -3.96 -2.33 -6.16
CA ASN A 114 -4.47 -1.54 -7.27
C ASN A 114 -5.81 -0.89 -6.90
N GLN A 115 -5.87 0.44 -6.97
CA GLN A 115 -7.04 1.24 -6.66
C GLN A 115 -8.28 0.82 -7.46
N ASP A 116 -8.13 0.63 -8.76
CA ASP A 116 -9.25 0.33 -9.65
C ASP A 116 -9.80 -1.08 -9.46
N CYS A 117 -8.91 -2.03 -9.16
CA CYS A 117 -9.32 -3.40 -8.88
C CYS A 117 -10.09 -3.48 -7.55
N TRP A 118 -9.68 -2.71 -6.56
CA TRP A 118 -10.36 -2.62 -5.28
C TRP A 118 -11.73 -1.95 -5.39
N LEU A 119 -11.84 -0.89 -6.21
CA LEU A 119 -13.07 -0.10 -6.38
C LEU A 119 -13.99 -0.59 -7.50
N GLY A 120 -13.50 -1.41 -8.42
CA GLY A 120 -14.25 -1.82 -9.61
C GLY A 120 -14.38 -0.71 -10.65
N THR A 121 -13.38 0.15 -10.76
CA THR A 121 -13.37 1.27 -11.71
C THR A 121 -12.56 0.92 -12.95
N ARG A 122 -12.70 1.67 -14.03
CA ARG A 122 -11.97 1.53 -15.31
C ARG A 122 -11.99 0.12 -15.90
N GLY A 123 -13.04 -0.67 -15.57
CA GLY A 123 -13.18 -2.06 -16.05
C GLY A 123 -12.18 -3.03 -15.40
N ALA A 124 -11.62 -2.72 -14.26
CA ALA A 124 -10.87 -3.64 -13.44
C ALA A 124 -11.76 -4.27 -12.35
N PRO A 125 -11.39 -5.44 -11.81
CA PRO A 125 -10.35 -6.35 -12.29
C PRO A 125 -10.69 -7.03 -13.62
N VAL A 126 -9.67 -7.42 -14.41
CA VAL A 126 -9.83 -7.99 -15.77
C VAL A 126 -9.31 -9.43 -15.90
N SER A 127 -9.09 -10.15 -14.85
CA SER A 127 -8.47 -11.48 -14.90
C SER A 127 -9.24 -12.46 -15.78
N ASP A 128 -8.56 -13.08 -16.73
CA ASP A 128 -9.10 -14.14 -17.61
C ASP A 128 -8.81 -15.56 -17.10
N GLN A 129 -7.87 -15.70 -16.19
CA GLN A 129 -7.39 -17.01 -15.71
C GLN A 129 -8.10 -17.52 -14.46
N TYR A 130 -8.78 -16.64 -13.71
CA TYR A 130 -9.42 -16.98 -12.44
C TYR A 130 -10.90 -16.60 -12.48
N GLU A 131 -11.76 -17.39 -11.87
CA GLU A 131 -13.21 -17.18 -11.81
C GLU A 131 -13.62 -15.88 -11.10
N GLU A 132 -12.65 -15.20 -10.47
CA GLU A 132 -12.86 -14.08 -9.55
C GLU A 132 -12.58 -12.71 -10.18
N ARG A 133 -13.17 -12.48 -11.39
CA ARG A 133 -13.13 -11.19 -12.11
C ARG A 133 -13.96 -10.10 -11.46
N THR A 134 -14.20 -10.19 -10.18
CA THR A 134 -15.08 -9.27 -9.46
C THR A 134 -14.30 -8.50 -8.43
N VAL A 135 -14.81 -7.35 -8.06
CA VAL A 135 -14.28 -6.55 -6.94
C VAL A 135 -14.23 -7.38 -5.66
N ASP A 136 -15.32 -8.13 -5.38
CA ASP A 136 -15.39 -8.98 -4.19
C ASP A 136 -14.37 -10.12 -4.25
N GLY A 137 -14.11 -10.67 -5.44
CA GLY A 137 -13.07 -11.67 -5.66
C GLY A 137 -11.68 -11.09 -5.39
N TYR A 138 -11.33 -9.93 -5.96
CA TYR A 138 -10.05 -9.28 -5.71
C TYR A 138 -9.83 -9.00 -4.22
N ARG A 139 -10.84 -8.42 -3.53
CA ARG A 139 -10.77 -8.16 -2.09
C ARG A 139 -10.64 -9.43 -1.27
N ALA A 140 -11.35 -10.50 -1.65
CA ALA A 140 -11.25 -11.80 -1.00
C ALA A 140 -9.84 -12.40 -1.12
N GLU A 141 -9.18 -12.27 -2.29
CA GLU A 141 -7.80 -12.74 -2.48
C GLU A 141 -6.82 -11.93 -1.62
N VAL A 142 -6.94 -10.61 -1.58
CA VAL A 142 -6.15 -9.77 -0.67
C VAL A 142 -6.35 -10.19 0.79
N SER A 143 -7.61 -10.40 1.20
CA SER A 143 -7.93 -10.81 2.57
C SER A 143 -7.37 -12.18 2.94
N LYS A 144 -7.40 -13.15 2.01
CA LYS A 144 -6.79 -14.48 2.20
C LYS A 144 -5.28 -14.36 2.43
N PHE A 145 -4.61 -13.52 1.62
CA PHE A 145 -3.17 -13.36 1.75
C PHE A 145 -2.78 -12.63 3.05
N VAL A 146 -3.49 -11.56 3.41
CA VAL A 146 -3.30 -10.87 4.70
C VAL A 146 -3.44 -11.85 5.86
N SER A 147 -4.49 -12.69 5.84
CA SER A 147 -4.68 -13.71 6.87
C SER A 147 -3.54 -14.72 6.91
N ALA A 148 -3.09 -15.21 5.75
CA ALA A 148 -1.99 -16.16 5.67
C ALA A 148 -0.67 -15.58 6.21
N LEU A 149 -0.40 -14.29 5.96
CA LEU A 149 0.77 -13.59 6.51
C LEU A 149 0.66 -13.43 8.03
N ASN A 150 -0.48 -12.98 8.53
CA ASN A 150 -0.69 -12.83 9.98
C ASN A 150 -0.64 -14.18 10.71
N ASP A 151 -1.11 -15.28 10.11
CA ASP A 151 -1.03 -16.64 10.67
C ASP A 151 0.42 -17.13 10.83
N GLU A 152 1.34 -16.62 10.00
CA GLU A 152 2.78 -16.87 10.13
C GLU A 152 3.51 -15.83 11.01
N GLY A 153 2.78 -14.96 11.70
CA GLY A 153 3.32 -13.94 12.61
C GLY A 153 3.85 -12.68 11.93
N LEU A 154 3.52 -12.47 10.65
CA LEU A 154 4.00 -11.33 9.87
C LEU A 154 3.03 -10.15 9.95
N VAL A 155 3.55 -8.95 10.16
CA VAL A 155 2.80 -7.69 10.00
C VAL A 155 2.63 -7.40 8.51
N VAL A 156 1.48 -6.84 8.13
CA VAL A 156 1.19 -6.49 6.75
C VAL A 156 1.13 -4.98 6.59
N ILE A 157 1.82 -4.44 5.58
CA ILE A 157 1.66 -3.05 5.13
C ILE A 157 0.88 -3.07 3.82
N LEU A 158 -0.36 -2.59 3.84
CA LEU A 158 -1.17 -2.41 2.64
C LEU A 158 -0.82 -1.09 1.98
N ASP A 159 -0.45 -1.12 0.71
CA ASP A 159 0.02 0.02 -0.05
C ASP A 159 -0.92 0.38 -1.20
N LEU A 160 -1.27 1.66 -1.33
CA LEU A 160 -1.88 2.17 -2.55
C LEU A 160 -0.82 2.41 -3.61
N HIS A 161 -0.56 1.39 -4.42
CA HIS A 161 0.56 1.38 -5.36
C HIS A 161 0.22 1.94 -6.73
N SER A 162 -0.90 1.50 -7.29
CA SER A 162 -1.19 1.73 -8.69
C SER A 162 -2.68 1.81 -9.01
N ARG A 163 -2.99 2.09 -10.26
CA ARG A 163 -4.31 1.96 -10.86
C ARG A 163 -4.21 1.38 -12.28
N LYS A 164 -5.34 0.97 -12.85
CA LYS A 164 -5.41 0.57 -14.25
C LYS A 164 -5.40 1.81 -15.16
N ARG A 165 -4.61 1.79 -16.22
CA ARG A 165 -4.64 2.85 -17.23
C ARG A 165 -5.88 2.75 -18.13
N ILE A 166 -6.51 3.89 -18.43
CA ILE A 166 -7.67 3.95 -19.32
C ILE A 166 -7.27 3.52 -20.73
N GLY A 167 -8.02 2.58 -21.30
CA GLY A 167 -7.80 2.09 -22.66
C GLY A 167 -6.50 1.30 -22.88
N GLN A 168 -5.82 0.93 -21.80
CA GLN A 168 -4.58 0.15 -21.82
C GLN A 168 -4.74 -1.10 -20.94
N PRO A 169 -4.09 -2.22 -21.27
CA PRO A 169 -4.07 -3.40 -20.39
C PRO A 169 -3.05 -3.26 -19.25
N GLU A 170 -2.42 -2.12 -19.10
CA GLU A 170 -1.35 -1.88 -18.15
C GLU A 170 -1.87 -1.18 -16.89
N PHE A 171 -1.15 -1.34 -15.79
CA PHE A 171 -1.29 -0.49 -14.63
C PHE A 171 -0.49 0.80 -14.80
N GLY A 172 -0.69 1.79 -13.94
CA GLY A 172 0.04 3.04 -13.92
C GLY A 172 0.04 3.68 -12.55
N ASN A 173 0.94 4.62 -12.34
CA ASN A 173 1.08 5.34 -11.09
C ASN A 173 0.64 6.78 -11.28
N LEU A 174 -0.30 7.26 -10.47
CA LEU A 174 -0.61 8.68 -10.39
C LEU A 174 0.56 9.42 -9.75
N ALA A 175 0.72 10.70 -10.08
CA ALA A 175 1.74 11.53 -9.44
C ALA A 175 1.43 11.82 -7.97
N MET A 176 0.15 11.86 -7.61
CA MET A 176 -0.39 12.05 -6.26
C MET A 176 -1.80 11.43 -6.17
N PRO A 177 -2.33 11.20 -4.97
CA PRO A 177 -3.69 10.70 -4.80
C PRO A 177 -4.74 11.54 -5.53
N ASP A 178 -5.77 10.88 -6.04
CA ASP A 178 -6.99 11.50 -6.59
C ASP A 178 -8.20 11.27 -5.67
N SER A 179 -9.39 11.66 -6.11
CA SER A 179 -10.63 11.46 -5.33
C SER A 179 -11.00 9.99 -5.15
N GLU A 180 -10.58 9.12 -6.07
CA GLU A 180 -10.80 7.67 -5.96
C GLU A 180 -9.83 7.05 -4.96
N SER A 181 -8.63 7.62 -4.76
CA SER A 181 -7.71 7.23 -3.69
C SER A 181 -8.33 7.44 -2.30
N ILE A 182 -9.12 8.50 -2.13
CA ILE A 182 -9.88 8.72 -0.89
C ILE A 182 -10.97 7.65 -0.70
N ALA A 183 -11.66 7.28 -1.77
CA ALA A 183 -12.67 6.21 -1.72
C ALA A 183 -12.04 4.84 -1.44
N PHE A 184 -10.88 4.57 -2.04
CA PHE A 184 -10.07 3.38 -1.81
C PHE A 184 -9.71 3.26 -0.32
N TRP A 185 -9.10 4.29 0.25
CA TRP A 185 -8.66 4.25 1.64
C TRP A 185 -9.82 4.15 2.64
N LYS A 186 -10.95 4.81 2.38
CA LYS A 186 -12.15 4.60 3.20
C LYS A 186 -12.59 3.13 3.23
N SER A 187 -12.51 2.45 2.09
CA SER A 187 -12.92 1.05 1.98
C SER A 187 -11.90 0.10 2.60
N VAL A 188 -10.61 0.26 2.28
CA VAL A 188 -9.52 -0.59 2.83
C VAL A 188 -9.44 -0.41 4.34
N ALA A 189 -9.39 0.83 4.82
CA ALA A 189 -9.28 1.09 6.25
C ALA A 189 -10.51 0.57 7.02
N GLN A 190 -11.72 0.67 6.47
CA GLN A 190 -12.92 0.09 7.08
C GLN A 190 -12.83 -1.44 7.19
N GLU A 191 -12.27 -2.11 6.19
CA GLU A 191 -12.13 -3.58 6.18
C GLU A 191 -11.11 -4.04 7.21
N TYR A 192 -9.99 -3.31 7.35
CA TYR A 192 -8.88 -3.69 8.20
C TYR A 192 -8.79 -2.93 9.53
N ALA A 193 -9.74 -2.05 9.88
CA ALA A 193 -9.74 -1.32 11.16
C ALA A 193 -9.65 -2.25 12.38
N GLY A 194 -10.22 -3.44 12.30
CA GLY A 194 -10.19 -4.45 13.36
C GLY A 194 -8.97 -5.37 13.35
N ASN A 195 -8.03 -5.19 12.42
CA ASN A 195 -6.82 -6.00 12.33
C ASN A 195 -5.59 -5.18 12.79
N PRO A 196 -5.14 -5.33 14.04
CA PRO A 196 -4.05 -4.52 14.58
C PRO A 196 -2.67 -4.88 14.00
N SER A 197 -2.55 -5.99 13.26
CA SER A 197 -1.32 -6.43 12.59
C SER A 197 -1.23 -5.92 11.13
N VAL A 198 -2.03 -4.90 10.79
CA VAL A 198 -1.99 -4.21 9.49
C VAL A 198 -1.58 -2.76 9.70
N MET A 199 -0.71 -2.25 8.84
CA MET A 199 -0.38 -0.84 8.67
C MET A 199 -0.77 -0.38 7.26
N PHE A 200 -0.86 0.92 7.02
CA PHE A 200 -1.30 1.48 5.74
C PHE A 200 -0.21 2.38 5.15
N ASP A 201 0.24 2.08 3.94
CA ASP A 201 1.13 2.95 3.17
C ASP A 201 0.28 3.81 2.23
N ALA A 202 0.13 5.08 2.58
CA ALA A 202 -0.89 5.98 2.04
C ALA A 202 -0.82 6.15 0.52
N PHE A 203 0.38 6.15 -0.03
CA PHE A 203 0.60 6.29 -1.47
C PHE A 203 2.05 5.94 -1.82
N ASN A 204 2.23 4.98 -2.72
CA ASN A 204 3.51 4.40 -3.07
C ASN A 204 4.63 5.42 -3.35
N GLU A 205 4.48 6.20 -4.41
CA GLU A 205 5.56 7.08 -4.90
C GLU A 205 5.01 8.43 -5.38
N PRO A 206 4.89 9.45 -4.50
CA PRO A 206 4.59 10.82 -4.92
C PRO A 206 5.71 11.39 -5.80
N TYR A 207 5.37 11.95 -6.98
CA TYR A 207 6.41 12.43 -7.90
C TYR A 207 6.01 13.68 -8.69
N SER A 208 7.02 14.44 -9.08
CA SER A 208 6.92 15.49 -10.08
C SER A 208 7.00 14.93 -11.49
N ARG A 209 6.23 15.45 -12.43
CA ARG A 209 6.22 14.98 -13.80
C ARG A 209 6.89 15.93 -14.76
N TYR A 210 7.86 15.43 -15.49
CA TYR A 210 8.53 16.17 -16.56
C TYR A 210 7.82 16.00 -17.91
N ASN A 211 8.06 16.94 -18.82
CA ASN A 211 7.73 16.78 -20.23
C ASN A 211 8.57 15.63 -20.86
N ALA A 212 8.19 15.21 -22.07
CA ALA A 212 8.85 14.08 -22.74
C ALA A 212 10.36 14.27 -22.99
N SER A 213 10.86 15.52 -23.02
CA SER A 213 12.29 15.82 -23.19
C SER A 213 13.02 16.00 -21.84
N GLY A 214 12.35 15.92 -20.70
CA GLY A 214 12.96 16.12 -19.38
C GLY A 214 13.43 17.57 -19.11
N THR A 215 12.98 18.53 -19.90
CA THR A 215 13.52 19.90 -19.87
C THR A 215 12.74 20.87 -19.00
N HIS A 216 11.48 20.55 -18.67
CA HIS A 216 10.65 21.35 -17.75
C HIS A 216 9.56 20.49 -17.10
N TYR A 217 9.09 20.93 -15.96
CA TYR A 217 7.98 20.28 -15.28
C TYR A 217 6.66 20.52 -16.02
N LEU A 218 5.90 19.45 -16.22
CA LEU A 218 4.46 19.50 -16.48
C LEU A 218 3.69 19.61 -15.15
N PHE A 219 4.26 19.06 -14.10
CA PHE A 219 3.78 19.12 -12.73
C PHE A 219 4.97 19.11 -11.79
N ASP A 220 5.13 20.19 -11.05
CA ASP A 220 6.13 20.32 -9.99
C ASP A 220 5.45 20.10 -8.65
N LEU A 221 5.70 18.95 -8.05
CA LEU A 221 5.10 18.57 -6.77
C LEU A 221 5.82 19.29 -5.64
N THR A 222 5.10 20.18 -4.97
CA THR A 222 5.60 20.88 -3.79
C THR A 222 5.13 20.20 -2.50
N TRP A 223 5.84 20.40 -1.40
CA TRP A 223 5.44 19.91 -0.08
C TRP A 223 4.04 20.40 0.35
N GLN A 224 3.68 21.64 -0.01
CA GLN A 224 2.34 22.17 0.24
C GLN A 224 1.27 21.38 -0.52
N CYS A 225 1.51 21.06 -1.81
CA CYS A 225 0.60 20.22 -2.59
C CYS A 225 0.57 18.78 -2.06
N TRP A 226 1.71 18.23 -1.65
CA TRP A 226 1.81 16.91 -1.04
C TRP A 226 0.93 16.81 0.21
N ARG A 227 1.00 17.79 1.10
CA ARG A 227 0.22 17.83 2.34
C ARG A 227 -1.26 18.09 2.10
N ASP A 228 -1.58 19.22 1.42
CA ASP A 228 -2.94 19.78 1.40
C ASP A 228 -3.71 19.44 0.12
N GLY A 229 -3.03 18.97 -0.94
CA GLY A 229 -3.65 18.83 -2.25
C GLY A 229 -4.00 20.17 -2.89
N GLY A 230 -5.07 20.18 -3.69
CA GLY A 230 -5.59 21.40 -4.34
C GLY A 230 -4.82 21.83 -5.59
N CYS A 231 -3.69 21.25 -5.89
CA CYS A 231 -2.96 21.42 -7.15
C CYS A 231 -3.53 20.51 -8.23
N GLN A 232 -3.08 20.70 -9.49
CA GLN A 232 -3.53 19.93 -10.65
C GLN A 232 -2.36 19.09 -11.18
N ALA A 233 -2.49 17.77 -11.14
CA ALA A 233 -1.52 16.86 -11.71
C ALA A 233 -2.00 16.29 -13.04
N PRO A 234 -1.11 16.05 -14.03
CA PRO A 234 -1.47 15.41 -15.28
C PRO A 234 -1.77 13.93 -15.08
N THR A 235 -2.78 13.43 -15.78
CA THR A 235 -3.09 12.01 -15.79
C THR A 235 -2.09 11.22 -16.63
N GLU A 236 -1.80 9.99 -16.26
CA GLU A 236 -0.96 9.07 -17.01
C GLU A 236 -1.62 8.54 -18.28
N ASP A 237 -2.95 8.57 -18.33
CA ASP A 237 -3.68 8.11 -19.51
C ASP A 237 -3.43 8.98 -20.73
N ASP A 238 -2.91 10.17 -20.52
CA ASP A 238 -2.56 11.11 -21.58
C ASP A 238 -1.18 10.81 -22.19
N ARG A 239 -0.98 9.60 -22.73
CA ARG A 239 0.25 9.23 -23.44
C ARG A 239 0.46 10.03 -24.75
N THR A 240 -0.62 10.48 -25.36
CA THR A 240 -0.55 11.30 -26.59
C THR A 240 -0.26 12.76 -26.28
N ALA A 241 -0.62 13.19 -25.13
CA ALA A 241 -0.29 14.51 -24.65
C ALA A 241 0.95 14.41 -23.73
N THR A 242 2.06 14.07 -24.28
CA THR A 242 3.36 14.50 -23.81
C THR A 242 3.35 15.95 -23.26
N LEU A 243 2.18 16.50 -23.04
CA LEU A 243 1.86 17.90 -22.84
C LEU A 243 1.04 18.16 -21.55
N GLY A 244 0.67 17.11 -20.78
CA GLY A 244 -0.10 17.30 -19.53
C GLY A 244 -1.43 18.02 -19.71
N ARG A 245 -2.14 17.78 -20.82
CA ARG A 245 -3.41 18.48 -21.12
C ARG A 245 -4.59 18.01 -20.32
N VAL A 246 -4.59 16.73 -19.92
CA VAL A 246 -5.61 16.17 -19.06
C VAL A 246 -5.05 16.11 -17.65
N THR A 247 -5.69 16.82 -16.75
CA THR A 247 -5.28 16.90 -15.35
C THR A 247 -6.39 16.44 -14.42
N TYR A 248 -6.03 16.12 -13.19
CA TYR A 248 -6.95 15.83 -12.10
C TYR A 248 -6.59 16.66 -10.86
N PRO A 249 -7.58 17.01 -10.01
CA PRO A 249 -7.32 17.69 -8.76
C PRO A 249 -6.69 16.71 -7.75
N VAL A 250 -5.50 17.05 -7.28
CA VAL A 250 -4.76 16.28 -6.29
C VAL A 250 -5.45 16.31 -4.94
N GLN A 251 -5.54 15.16 -4.29
CA GLN A 251 -5.84 15.01 -2.88
C GLN A 251 -4.52 14.93 -2.10
N GLY A 252 -4.38 15.76 -1.07
CA GLY A 252 -3.17 15.74 -0.24
C GLY A 252 -3.14 14.57 0.75
N MET A 253 -1.96 14.31 1.32
CA MET A 253 -1.79 13.25 2.33
C MET A 253 -2.66 13.48 3.56
N ALA A 254 -2.93 14.74 3.95
CA ALA A 254 -3.86 15.06 5.03
C ALA A 254 -5.29 14.54 4.78
N ALA A 255 -5.75 14.59 3.53
CA ALA A 255 -7.05 14.03 3.15
C ALA A 255 -7.06 12.51 3.17
N VAL A 256 -5.95 11.87 2.79
CA VAL A 256 -5.78 10.41 2.84
C VAL A 256 -5.80 9.93 4.30
N VAL A 257 -4.97 10.51 5.16
CA VAL A 257 -4.94 10.19 6.62
C VAL A 257 -6.32 10.37 7.23
N SER A 258 -6.98 11.51 6.96
CA SER A 258 -8.35 11.77 7.42
C SER A 258 -9.36 10.72 6.94
N ALA A 259 -9.20 10.21 5.72
CA ALA A 259 -10.08 9.16 5.18
C ALA A 259 -9.88 7.82 5.91
N ILE A 260 -8.63 7.47 6.23
CA ILE A 260 -8.27 6.26 7.00
C ILE A 260 -8.83 6.37 8.43
N ARG A 261 -8.58 7.48 9.13
CA ARG A 261 -9.09 7.71 10.49
C ARG A 261 -10.61 7.79 10.54
N GLY A 262 -11.22 8.43 9.55
CA GLY A 262 -12.68 8.50 9.40
C GLY A 262 -13.36 7.14 9.16
N ALA A 263 -12.63 6.14 8.73
CA ALA A 263 -13.08 4.75 8.61
C ALA A 263 -12.94 3.95 9.91
N GLY A 264 -12.36 4.53 10.97
CA GLY A 264 -12.19 3.91 12.29
C GLY A 264 -10.87 3.15 12.45
N ALA A 265 -9.92 3.29 11.54
CA ALA A 265 -8.61 2.67 11.64
C ALA A 265 -7.65 3.58 12.44
N GLU A 266 -6.98 3.00 13.45
CA GLU A 266 -6.05 3.68 14.35
C GLU A 266 -4.59 3.26 14.11
N GLN A 267 -4.35 2.26 13.28
CA GLN A 267 -3.04 1.69 12.99
C GLN A 267 -2.10 2.73 12.35
N PRO A 268 -0.77 2.50 12.39
CA PRO A 268 0.20 3.39 11.77
C PRO A 268 -0.05 3.60 10.27
N VAL A 269 0.11 4.86 9.83
CA VAL A 269 0.04 5.27 8.43
C VAL A 269 1.43 5.72 7.97
N LEU A 270 1.93 5.06 6.95
CA LEU A 270 3.21 5.37 6.33
C LEU A 270 2.99 6.43 5.24
N LEU A 271 3.85 7.44 5.21
CA LEU A 271 3.79 8.52 4.22
C LEU A 271 5.12 8.66 3.50
N GLY A 272 5.14 8.30 2.22
CA GLY A 272 6.28 8.56 1.33
C GLY A 272 6.47 10.06 1.07
N GLY A 273 7.72 10.50 1.00
CA GLY A 273 8.08 11.87 0.66
C GLY A 273 7.95 12.19 -0.83
N LEU A 274 8.60 13.25 -1.29
CA LEU A 274 8.63 13.62 -2.70
C LEU A 274 9.64 12.76 -3.49
N ASP A 275 9.75 13.01 -4.79
CA ASP A 275 10.70 12.37 -5.71
C ASP A 275 10.67 10.83 -5.63
N TYR A 276 9.46 10.28 -5.79
CA TYR A 276 9.23 8.83 -5.70
C TYR A 276 9.60 8.26 -4.33
N ALA A 277 9.10 8.92 -3.27
CA ALA A 277 9.37 8.59 -1.86
C ALA A 277 10.87 8.63 -1.45
N ASN A 278 11.72 9.38 -2.20
CA ASN A 278 13.16 9.46 -1.93
C ASN A 278 13.58 10.77 -1.25
N ASP A 279 12.80 11.86 -1.38
CA ASP A 279 13.06 13.14 -0.71
C ASP A 279 12.17 13.29 0.54
N LEU A 280 12.78 13.22 1.73
CA LEU A 280 12.12 13.42 3.01
C LEU A 280 12.60 14.70 3.75
N SER A 281 13.27 15.61 3.04
CA SER A 281 13.95 16.77 3.62
C SER A 281 13.05 17.71 4.44
N HIS A 282 11.76 17.79 4.13
CA HIS A 282 10.78 18.62 4.83
C HIS A 282 9.60 17.82 5.41
N TRP A 283 9.76 16.52 5.56
CA TRP A 283 8.68 15.63 5.96
C TRP A 283 8.00 16.08 7.27
N VAL A 284 8.78 16.36 8.31
CA VAL A 284 8.24 16.79 9.62
C VAL A 284 7.50 18.12 9.54
N GLU A 285 8.00 19.06 8.72
CA GLU A 285 7.37 20.38 8.57
C GLU A 285 5.97 20.29 7.92
N PHE A 286 5.81 19.34 7.01
CA PHE A 286 4.59 19.19 6.22
C PHE A 286 3.73 17.97 6.60
N ALA A 287 4.16 17.11 7.51
CA ALA A 287 3.35 15.98 7.95
C ALA A 287 1.96 16.43 8.44
N PRO A 288 0.89 15.71 8.12
CA PRO A 288 -0.42 15.92 8.75
C PRO A 288 -0.36 15.80 10.27
N ASP A 289 -1.31 16.43 10.96
CA ASP A 289 -1.44 16.32 12.41
C ASP A 289 -2.10 14.98 12.79
N ASP A 290 -1.26 13.98 13.06
CA ASP A 290 -1.67 12.64 13.49
C ASP A 290 -0.49 11.99 14.22
N ASP A 291 -0.73 11.29 15.31
CA ASP A 291 0.30 10.73 16.18
C ASP A 291 0.73 9.30 15.79
N GLN A 292 0.10 8.71 14.80
CA GLN A 292 0.40 7.36 14.28
C GLN A 292 0.97 7.43 12.86
N LEU A 293 1.88 8.38 12.60
CA LEU A 293 2.55 8.51 11.30
C LEU A 293 3.96 7.92 11.32
N VAL A 294 4.32 7.31 10.20
CA VAL A 294 5.66 6.76 9.92
C VAL A 294 6.17 7.38 8.63
N ALA A 295 7.41 7.84 8.61
CA ALA A 295 8.05 8.31 7.38
C ALA A 295 8.50 7.11 6.55
N ALA A 296 8.07 7.06 5.29
CA ALA A 296 8.42 6.00 4.34
C ALA A 296 9.44 6.51 3.32
N VAL A 297 10.49 5.72 3.06
CA VAL A 297 11.51 6.04 2.07
C VAL A 297 11.72 4.89 1.11
N HIS A 298 11.93 5.21 -0.19
CA HIS A 298 12.42 4.28 -1.21
C HIS A 298 13.90 4.55 -1.48
N SER A 299 14.74 3.56 -1.23
CA SER A 299 16.18 3.66 -1.36
C SER A 299 16.69 2.77 -2.49
N TYR A 300 17.23 3.41 -3.53
CA TYR A 300 17.78 2.74 -4.71
C TYR A 300 19.10 3.39 -5.13
N ASP A 301 20.02 2.62 -5.69
CA ASP A 301 21.35 3.07 -6.13
C ASP A 301 21.32 4.16 -7.21
N PHE A 302 20.19 4.34 -7.88
CA PHE A 302 19.98 5.35 -8.94
C PHE A 302 19.15 6.56 -8.51
N LYS A 303 18.74 6.66 -7.24
CA LYS A 303 17.97 7.80 -6.70
C LYS A 303 18.91 8.90 -6.20
N ALA A 304 18.34 10.08 -5.93
CA ALA A 304 19.10 11.23 -5.48
C ALA A 304 19.70 11.02 -4.09
N CYS A 305 18.95 10.42 -3.16
CA CYS A 305 19.42 10.08 -1.82
C CYS A 305 19.98 8.65 -1.81
N ALA A 306 21.13 8.46 -2.45
CA ALA A 306 21.77 7.14 -2.62
C ALA A 306 23.15 7.02 -1.96
N ASP A 307 23.51 7.93 -1.05
CA ASP A 307 24.81 7.89 -0.37
C ASP A 307 24.70 8.22 1.13
N ALA A 308 25.75 7.87 1.87
CA ALA A 308 25.81 8.04 3.31
C ALA A 308 25.64 9.52 3.76
N THR A 309 25.99 10.49 2.94
CA THR A 309 25.80 11.91 3.27
C THR A 309 24.30 12.22 3.35
N CYS A 310 23.55 11.86 2.30
CA CYS A 310 22.11 12.06 2.32
C CYS A 310 21.42 11.21 3.40
N TRP A 311 21.83 9.96 3.56
CA TRP A 311 21.24 9.10 4.60
C TRP A 311 21.41 9.70 6.00
N ASN A 312 22.61 10.21 6.35
CA ASN A 312 22.84 10.83 7.65
C ASN A 312 22.12 12.18 7.81
N ASP A 313 22.24 13.05 6.79
CA ASP A 313 21.76 14.42 6.88
C ASP A 313 20.23 14.52 6.81
N VAL A 314 19.58 13.61 6.09
CA VAL A 314 18.12 13.61 5.90
C VAL A 314 17.47 12.51 6.73
N LEU A 315 17.74 11.24 6.45
CA LEU A 315 17.02 10.12 7.04
C LEU A 315 17.38 9.90 8.51
N GLY A 316 18.66 9.97 8.86
CA GLY A 316 19.14 9.85 10.24
C GLY A 316 18.61 10.99 11.12
N THR A 317 18.67 12.24 10.61
CA THR A 317 18.09 13.39 11.31
C THR A 317 16.58 13.25 11.50
N LEU A 318 15.88 12.71 10.51
CA LEU A 318 14.44 12.47 10.59
C LEU A 318 14.11 11.38 11.63
N ALA A 319 14.89 10.30 11.68
CA ALA A 319 14.73 9.19 12.61
C ALA A 319 14.90 9.59 14.09
N ASP A 320 15.59 10.70 14.38
CA ASP A 320 15.64 11.27 15.73
C ASP A 320 14.28 11.82 16.22
N SER A 321 13.34 12.06 15.30
CA SER A 321 12.07 12.74 15.61
C SER A 321 10.83 11.87 15.37
N VAL A 322 10.84 11.01 14.35
CA VAL A 322 9.72 10.16 13.94
C VAL A 322 10.24 8.79 13.51
N PRO A 323 9.42 7.73 13.56
CA PRO A 323 9.85 6.44 13.03
C PRO A 323 10.02 6.53 11.50
N VAL A 324 11.12 5.96 11.01
CA VAL A 324 11.43 5.87 9.57
C VAL A 324 11.47 4.40 9.16
N VAL A 325 10.86 4.09 8.03
CA VAL A 325 10.89 2.76 7.41
C VAL A 325 11.27 2.89 5.95
N THR A 326 12.29 2.14 5.52
CA THR A 326 12.61 1.95 4.10
C THR A 326 11.63 0.94 3.54
N THR A 327 10.56 1.44 2.93
CA THR A 327 9.49 0.60 2.40
C THR A 327 9.88 -0.08 1.09
N GLU A 328 10.92 0.40 0.41
CA GLU A 328 11.55 -0.28 -0.72
C GLU A 328 13.07 -0.07 -0.68
N LEU A 329 13.82 -1.16 -0.66
CA LEU A 329 15.27 -1.17 -0.88
C LEU A 329 15.58 -2.05 -2.10
N GLY A 330 16.32 -1.51 -3.06
CA GLY A 330 16.77 -2.24 -4.23
C GLY A 330 17.99 -1.62 -4.90
N ALA A 331 18.57 -2.33 -5.85
CA ALA A 331 19.68 -1.83 -6.66
C ALA A 331 19.61 -2.39 -8.08
N GLN A 332 19.95 -1.56 -9.09
CA GLN A 332 20.13 -2.04 -10.45
C GLN A 332 21.41 -2.88 -10.60
N HIS A 333 22.39 -2.62 -9.75
CA HIS A 333 23.68 -3.30 -9.67
C HIS A 333 23.93 -3.78 -8.25
N PRO A 334 23.19 -4.84 -7.78
CA PRO A 334 23.30 -5.31 -6.39
C PRO A 334 24.69 -5.80 -6.01
N GLU A 335 25.56 -6.13 -6.99
CA GLU A 335 26.95 -6.52 -6.79
C GLU A 335 27.88 -5.36 -6.39
N ASP A 336 27.45 -4.11 -6.51
CA ASP A 336 28.30 -2.93 -6.23
C ASP A 336 28.38 -2.55 -4.73
N GLY A 337 27.70 -3.32 -3.84
CA GLY A 337 27.76 -3.15 -2.40
C GLY A 337 26.91 -2.01 -1.85
N TYR A 338 26.03 -1.43 -2.68
CA TYR A 338 25.08 -0.40 -2.25
C TYR A 338 24.14 -0.91 -1.15
N VAL A 339 23.56 -2.10 -1.40
CA VAL A 339 22.57 -2.69 -0.50
C VAL A 339 23.19 -2.97 0.88
N GLU A 340 24.34 -3.62 0.92
CA GLU A 340 25.04 -3.92 2.16
C GLU A 340 25.42 -2.65 2.93
N SER A 341 25.91 -1.61 2.22
CA SER A 341 26.25 -0.33 2.85
C SER A 341 25.02 0.37 3.43
N TYR A 342 23.87 0.29 2.75
CA TYR A 342 22.62 0.82 3.25
C TYR A 342 22.09 0.05 4.47
N LEU A 343 22.18 -1.26 4.45
CA LEU A 343 21.74 -2.12 5.54
C LEU A 343 22.56 -1.89 6.81
N ASP A 344 23.89 -1.80 6.70
CA ASP A 344 24.78 -1.47 7.83
C ASP A 344 24.41 -0.10 8.43
N TRP A 345 24.14 0.89 7.56
CA TRP A 345 23.71 2.21 8.01
C TRP A 345 22.31 2.19 8.66
N ALA A 346 21.36 1.47 8.10
CA ALA A 346 19.98 1.36 8.60
C ALA A 346 19.95 0.67 9.98
N ASP A 347 20.79 -0.35 10.20
CA ASP A 347 20.93 -1.02 11.49
C ASP A 347 21.49 -0.07 12.56
N ASP A 348 22.48 0.75 12.23
CA ASP A 348 23.05 1.76 13.16
C ASP A 348 22.02 2.83 13.58
N HIS A 349 20.97 3.04 12.76
CA HIS A 349 19.90 4.04 12.99
C HIS A 349 18.55 3.41 13.38
N ASN A 350 18.50 2.09 13.55
CA ASN A 350 17.29 1.35 13.89
C ASN A 350 16.12 1.57 12.89
N ILE A 351 16.45 1.72 11.62
CA ILE A 351 15.50 1.92 10.51
C ILE A 351 15.08 0.58 9.94
N GLY A 352 13.77 0.36 9.86
CA GLY A 352 13.20 -0.84 9.24
C GLY A 352 13.44 -0.88 7.73
N VAL A 353 13.61 -2.08 7.16
CA VAL A 353 13.88 -2.26 5.72
C VAL A 353 13.03 -3.36 5.12
N LEU A 354 12.37 -3.04 4.00
CA LEU A 354 11.64 -3.98 3.16
C LEU A 354 12.28 -4.02 1.77
N PHE A 355 12.75 -5.19 1.38
CA PHE A 355 13.43 -5.39 0.09
C PHE A 355 12.43 -5.37 -1.07
N TRP A 356 12.74 -4.71 -2.14
CA TRP A 356 12.10 -4.85 -3.44
C TRP A 356 12.88 -5.90 -4.24
N VAL A 357 12.37 -7.08 -4.64
CA VAL A 357 10.98 -7.52 -4.56
C VAL A 357 10.91 -9.07 -4.43
N TRP A 358 9.95 -9.58 -3.68
CA TRP A 358 9.63 -11.01 -3.62
C TRP A 358 8.93 -11.43 -4.90
N ALA A 359 9.70 -11.87 -5.87
CA ALA A 359 9.26 -12.35 -7.18
C ALA A 359 10.38 -13.21 -7.78
N ASP A 360 10.03 -14.11 -8.71
CA ASP A 360 10.96 -15.03 -9.37
C ASP A 360 11.22 -14.66 -10.85
N HIS A 361 11.30 -13.36 -11.16
CA HIS A 361 11.57 -12.86 -12.50
C HIS A 361 13.06 -12.82 -12.82
N PRO A 362 13.60 -13.79 -13.60
CA PRO A 362 15.06 -13.95 -13.77
C PRO A 362 15.75 -12.79 -14.47
N SER A 363 14.99 -11.92 -15.15
CA SER A 363 15.50 -10.73 -15.82
C SER A 363 15.50 -9.46 -14.95
N ASP A 364 14.89 -9.53 -13.76
CA ASP A 364 14.87 -8.42 -12.81
C ASP A 364 16.03 -8.57 -11.84
N PRO A 365 17.02 -7.63 -11.83
CA PRO A 365 18.14 -7.70 -10.89
C PRO A 365 17.72 -7.58 -9.43
N MET A 366 16.52 -7.07 -9.18
CA MET A 366 15.96 -6.89 -7.84
C MET A 366 15.04 -8.05 -7.41
N ALA A 367 14.83 -9.07 -8.24
CA ALA A 367 14.11 -10.27 -7.83
C ALA A 367 14.87 -11.00 -6.73
N LEU A 368 14.20 -11.23 -5.60
CA LEU A 368 14.78 -11.91 -4.44
C LEU A 368 14.85 -13.43 -4.64
N VAL A 369 13.90 -13.98 -5.37
CA VAL A 369 13.68 -15.42 -5.50
C VAL A 369 14.04 -15.89 -6.90
N ALA A 370 14.69 -17.04 -6.98
CA ALA A 370 15.16 -17.62 -8.24
C ALA A 370 14.17 -18.64 -8.84
N ASP A 371 13.25 -19.16 -8.04
CA ASP A 371 12.27 -20.17 -8.46
C ASP A 371 11.07 -20.25 -7.49
N GLU A 372 10.05 -21.02 -7.88
CA GLU A 372 8.81 -21.26 -7.14
C GLU A 372 8.98 -21.94 -5.76
N ARG A 373 10.20 -22.37 -5.41
CA ARG A 373 10.53 -22.97 -4.11
C ARG A 373 11.13 -21.98 -3.13
N GLY A 374 11.26 -20.73 -3.55
CA GLY A 374 11.82 -19.67 -2.70
C GLY A 374 13.36 -19.77 -2.55
N HIS A 375 14.06 -20.36 -3.53
CA HIS A 375 15.52 -20.29 -3.53
C HIS A 375 15.97 -18.86 -3.84
N PRO A 376 16.95 -18.32 -3.10
CA PRO A 376 17.36 -16.94 -3.30
C PRO A 376 18.17 -16.76 -4.59
N THR A 377 18.02 -15.60 -5.23
CA THR A 377 18.98 -15.04 -6.19
C THR A 377 20.26 -14.60 -5.48
N ALA A 378 21.23 -14.06 -6.20
CA ALA A 378 22.40 -13.42 -5.58
C ALA A 378 22.00 -12.26 -4.66
N TYR A 379 21.09 -11.38 -5.12
CA TYR A 379 20.50 -10.32 -4.30
C TYR A 379 19.69 -10.87 -3.13
N GLY A 380 18.86 -11.87 -3.38
CA GLY A 380 18.09 -12.57 -2.35
C GLY A 380 18.95 -13.26 -1.27
N LEU A 381 20.19 -13.64 -1.57
CA LEU A 381 21.12 -14.16 -0.57
C LEU A 381 21.52 -13.07 0.44
N VAL A 382 21.77 -11.83 -0.01
CA VAL A 382 22.05 -10.68 0.85
C VAL A 382 20.85 -10.40 1.74
N ALA A 383 19.66 -10.24 1.14
CA ALA A 383 18.43 -9.99 1.87
C ALA A 383 18.13 -11.06 2.92
N ARG A 384 18.20 -12.35 2.55
CA ARG A 384 17.95 -13.46 3.47
C ARG A 384 18.96 -13.52 4.60
N ALA A 385 20.26 -13.28 4.33
CA ALA A 385 21.28 -13.27 5.35
C ALA A 385 21.02 -12.18 6.40
N TRP A 386 20.67 -10.98 5.96
CA TRP A 386 20.34 -9.88 6.85
C TRP A 386 19.06 -10.15 7.67
N LEU A 387 17.97 -10.57 7.03
CA LEU A 387 16.72 -10.92 7.69
C LEU A 387 16.91 -12.00 8.76
N THR A 388 17.62 -13.09 8.42
CA THR A 388 17.89 -14.20 9.36
C THR A 388 18.74 -13.74 10.54
N GLY A 389 19.69 -12.80 10.34
CA GLY A 389 20.52 -12.24 11.40
C GLY A 389 19.72 -11.45 12.44
N HIS A 390 18.49 -11.04 12.13
CA HIS A 390 17.60 -10.24 12.98
C HIS A 390 16.34 -11.00 13.46
N SER A 391 16.22 -12.30 13.16
CA SER A 391 15.00 -13.07 13.45
C SER A 391 14.82 -13.45 14.92
N ASP A 392 15.85 -13.28 15.76
CA ASP A 392 15.86 -13.65 17.18
C ASP A 392 15.62 -12.46 18.12
N GLY A 393 15.16 -11.31 17.57
CA GLY A 393 14.98 -10.04 18.31
C GLY A 393 13.58 -9.83 18.92
#